data_6baba1e5ba1e442a41dc2a90e2394c32
#
_entry.id   6baba1e5ba1e442a41dc2a90e2394c32
#
_cell.length_a   1.000
_cell.length_b   1.000
_cell.length_c   1.000
_cell.angle_alpha   90.00
_cell.angle_beta   90.00
_cell.angle_gamma   90.00
#
_symmetry.space_group_name_H-M   'P 1'
#
loop_
_entity.id
_entity.type
_entity.pdbx_description
1 polymer ?
#
loop_
_entity_poly.entity_id
_entity_poly.type
_entity_poly.pdbx_seq_one_letter_code
_entity_poly.pdbx_strand_id
1 'polypeptide(L)'
;MLKVNNLVKDYVIDSDTVRVLKDVSFEIKDGEILGIIGRSGGGKSTILKVLRGMEPFNEGSFELDGFTIRPGASHADNARLNKMTAIHLQRNFGLWPGAAYESVLRRLNVEKCGYEQLPEKDSPYYTELYEKSMEYLKLVNLDKKAEHFSAVLSGGEKQRLLIARQLAAKPNLLLLDEPATMTCPATKQEVLDTIKNVNEKTGLKTLVVSHLPEVHSYMAHRVLWLEGGKIVEEGEPEYVLKKFLKKMKPLIPMPQRRSDKTMVKVTGLSKRYWLFRQGEVLDLDNINLEFKEGEIVALIGPSGAGKTTLLHAMDGLVYPDEGEIEFRVDNDWVEMSTYSPRRMEVRRMTSIMYQEFALSPLSTIKKQLAYKLGVKGQNVVEESRKRAKELGISDKDLDELYKMTDMPEDNSKEKLVKMGYTPAILGVLFPSYPLTEVMNYAKPVFEAVGLPLSILDVKPYQMSGGENVRAALAIALASKPSILLLDEPFGDLDPITLRDVANSIKNINKTFNTTIVFVSHHVDFIREVAQRAVLIDKGHIVLDGDPRQVCSEFIKASNAKYLKTCIEDY
;
A
#
# COMPACT_ATOMS: atom_id res chain seq x y z
N MET A 1 0.03 -0.59 34.40
CA MET A 1 0.34 0.73 33.81
C MET A 1 1.70 0.66 33.09
N LEU A 2 1.86 1.30 31.88
CA LEU A 2 3.16 1.55 31.24
C LEU A 2 3.57 2.99 31.50
N LYS A 3 4.83 3.24 31.86
CA LYS A 3 5.45 4.59 31.95
C LYS A 3 6.72 4.60 31.12
N VAL A 4 6.88 5.56 30.24
CA VAL A 4 8.07 5.82 29.41
C VAL A 4 8.65 7.16 29.82
N ASN A 5 9.93 7.21 30.15
CA ASN A 5 10.61 8.40 30.65
C ASN A 5 11.85 8.71 29.82
N ASN A 6 11.88 9.88 29.19
CA ASN A 6 13.03 10.47 28.49
C ASN A 6 13.71 9.50 27.50
N LEU A 7 12.91 8.75 26.73
CA LEU A 7 13.40 7.74 25.79
C LEU A 7 14.15 8.38 24.63
N VAL A 8 15.42 7.98 24.43
CA VAL A 8 16.28 8.41 23.33
C VAL A 8 16.73 7.22 22.52
N LYS A 9 16.62 7.28 21.20
CA LYS A 9 17.12 6.28 20.28
C LYS A 9 17.91 6.88 19.14
N ASP A 10 19.15 6.44 19.00
CA ASP A 10 20.07 6.80 17.92
C ASP A 10 20.30 5.56 17.03
N TYR A 11 20.39 5.78 15.70
CA TYR A 11 20.89 4.80 14.74
C TYR A 11 22.20 5.31 14.13
N VAL A 12 23.14 4.40 13.93
CA VAL A 12 24.37 4.66 13.20
C VAL A 12 24.18 4.15 11.78
N ILE A 13 24.24 5.07 10.81
CA ILE A 13 24.11 4.76 9.37
C ILE A 13 25.40 5.24 8.71
N ASP A 14 26.17 4.31 8.19
CA ASP A 14 27.54 4.54 7.70
C ASP A 14 28.43 5.14 8.80
N SER A 15 28.76 6.43 8.76
CA SER A 15 29.51 7.15 9.79
C SER A 15 28.67 8.16 10.58
N ASP A 16 27.41 8.34 10.21
CA ASP A 16 26.54 9.37 10.78
C ASP A 16 25.62 8.82 11.85
N THR A 17 25.44 9.57 12.95
CA THR A 17 24.49 9.24 13.99
C THR A 17 23.19 10.02 13.77
N VAL A 18 22.11 9.28 13.51
CA VAL A 18 20.77 9.84 13.33
C VAL A 18 19.93 9.61 14.59
N ARG A 19 19.61 10.69 15.32
CA ARG A 19 18.74 10.64 16.50
C ARG A 19 17.27 10.60 16.09
N VAL A 20 16.66 9.41 16.21
CA VAL A 20 15.28 9.13 15.78
C VAL A 20 14.27 9.43 16.89
N LEU A 21 14.56 9.11 18.15
CA LEU A 21 13.74 9.49 19.31
C LEU A 21 14.53 10.47 20.18
N LYS A 22 13.86 11.55 20.59
CA LYS A 22 14.48 12.69 21.29
C LYS A 22 13.68 13.04 22.54
N ASP A 23 13.99 12.38 23.66
CA ASP A 23 13.36 12.68 24.95
C ASP A 23 11.84 12.40 24.95
N VAL A 24 11.45 11.18 24.54
CA VAL A 24 10.04 10.78 24.44
C VAL A 24 9.57 10.27 25.80
N SER A 25 8.53 10.91 26.35
CA SER A 25 7.92 10.53 27.63
C SER A 25 6.40 10.47 27.51
N PHE A 26 5.78 9.37 27.98
CA PHE A 26 4.33 9.18 28.02
C PHE A 26 3.95 8.01 28.94
N GLU A 27 2.67 7.87 29.21
CA GLU A 27 2.12 6.74 29.98
C GLU A 27 0.92 6.11 29.29
N ILE A 28 0.64 4.82 29.61
CA ILE A 28 -0.57 4.11 29.21
C ILE A 28 -1.19 3.48 30.45
N LYS A 29 -2.47 3.81 30.68
CA LYS A 29 -3.27 3.27 31.79
C LYS A 29 -3.83 1.89 31.46
N ASP A 30 -4.26 1.15 32.47
CA ASP A 30 -4.94 -0.12 32.27
C ASP A 30 -6.26 0.10 31.51
N GLY A 31 -6.53 -0.72 30.49
CA GLY A 31 -7.70 -0.59 29.63
C GLY A 31 -7.62 0.57 28.62
N GLU A 32 -6.51 1.33 28.58
CA GLU A 32 -6.37 2.43 27.65
C GLU A 32 -5.90 1.95 26.26
N ILE A 33 -6.50 2.49 25.20
CA ILE A 33 -5.97 2.48 23.84
C ILE A 33 -5.35 3.84 23.59
N LEU A 34 -4.01 3.90 23.55
CA LEU A 34 -3.24 5.09 23.22
C LEU A 34 -2.84 5.06 21.74
N GLY A 35 -3.17 6.12 21.00
CA GLY A 35 -2.77 6.29 19.61
C GLY A 35 -1.47 7.08 19.47
N ILE A 36 -0.62 6.74 18.50
CA ILE A 36 0.50 7.60 18.06
C ILE A 36 0.31 7.94 16.60
N ILE A 37 0.11 9.23 16.30
CA ILE A 37 0.06 9.77 14.94
C ILE A 37 1.32 10.55 14.61
N GLY A 38 1.67 10.66 13.33
CA GLY A 38 2.80 11.43 12.85
C GLY A 38 3.19 11.03 11.43
N ARG A 39 4.07 11.81 10.81
CA ARG A 39 4.56 11.54 9.45
C ARG A 39 5.31 10.22 9.36
N SER A 40 5.34 9.63 8.17
CA SER A 40 6.18 8.46 7.86
C SER A 40 7.65 8.79 8.15
N GLY A 41 8.38 7.81 8.76
CA GLY A 41 9.76 8.01 9.20
C GLY A 41 9.93 8.81 10.50
N GLY A 42 8.87 9.24 11.18
CA GLY A 42 8.93 10.04 12.43
C GLY A 42 9.33 9.28 13.70
N GLY A 43 9.63 7.98 13.63
CA GLY A 43 10.04 7.17 14.79
C GLY A 43 8.92 6.36 15.46
N LYS A 44 7.70 6.36 14.92
CA LYS A 44 6.53 5.66 15.50
C LYS A 44 6.78 4.16 15.71
N SER A 45 7.14 3.44 14.65
CA SER A 45 7.46 2.00 14.72
C SER A 45 8.70 1.70 15.57
N THR A 46 9.63 2.68 15.68
CA THR A 46 10.79 2.57 16.57
C THR A 46 10.37 2.50 18.04
N ILE A 47 9.37 3.29 18.46
CA ILE A 47 8.82 3.21 19.82
C ILE A 47 8.28 1.81 20.09
N LEU A 48 7.49 1.22 19.16
CA LEU A 48 6.95 -0.12 19.32
C LEU A 48 8.05 -1.18 19.44
N LYS A 49 9.08 -1.09 18.58
CA LYS A 49 10.21 -2.03 18.58
C LYS A 49 11.03 -1.95 19.87
N VAL A 50 11.25 -0.74 20.42
CA VAL A 50 11.93 -0.53 21.70
C VAL A 50 11.10 -1.12 22.84
N LEU A 51 9.80 -0.82 22.91
CA LEU A 51 8.91 -1.35 23.95
C LEU A 51 8.74 -2.88 23.88
N ARG A 52 8.97 -3.47 22.71
CA ARG A 52 8.99 -4.92 22.51
C ARG A 52 10.35 -5.55 22.87
N GLY A 53 11.41 -4.74 23.05
CA GLY A 53 12.78 -5.25 23.24
C GLY A 53 13.44 -5.76 21.95
N MET A 54 12.90 -5.41 20.78
CA MET A 54 13.48 -5.75 19.48
C MET A 54 14.62 -4.81 19.08
N GLU A 55 14.60 -3.56 19.61
CA GLU A 55 15.59 -2.53 19.36
C GLU A 55 16.13 -1.99 20.69
N PRO A 56 17.45 -1.90 20.88
CA PRO A 56 18.03 -1.22 22.03
C PRO A 56 17.78 0.29 21.94
N PHE A 57 17.80 0.96 23.08
CA PHE A 57 17.72 2.42 23.15
C PHE A 57 18.91 3.00 23.93
N ASN A 58 19.15 4.32 23.79
CA ASN A 58 20.40 4.93 24.24
C ASN A 58 20.28 5.57 25.63
N GLU A 59 19.15 6.26 25.90
CA GLU A 59 18.93 6.97 27.17
C GLU A 59 17.47 6.82 27.60
N GLY A 60 17.21 7.09 28.88
CA GLY A 60 15.88 7.01 29.49
C GLY A 60 15.57 5.65 30.10
N SER A 61 14.29 5.39 30.33
CA SER A 61 13.79 4.12 30.87
C SER A 61 12.31 3.94 30.54
N PHE A 62 11.82 2.71 30.63
CA PHE A 62 10.38 2.48 30.71
C PHE A 62 10.06 1.40 31.74
N GLU A 63 8.88 1.49 32.32
CA GLU A 63 8.35 0.57 33.31
C GLU A 63 7.01 0.01 32.87
N LEU A 64 6.89 -1.32 32.83
CA LEU A 64 5.65 -2.03 32.57
C LEU A 64 5.25 -2.85 33.80
N ASP A 65 4.17 -2.46 34.45
CA ASP A 65 3.60 -3.14 35.63
C ASP A 65 4.66 -3.46 36.70
N GLY A 66 5.48 -2.47 37.08
CA GLY A 66 6.53 -2.57 38.09
C GLY A 66 7.86 -3.18 37.59
N PHE A 67 7.92 -3.57 36.30
CA PHE A 67 9.15 -4.06 35.69
C PHE A 67 9.82 -2.96 34.86
N THR A 68 10.98 -2.49 35.33
CA THR A 68 11.72 -1.38 34.69
C THR A 68 12.80 -1.89 33.76
N ILE A 69 12.83 -1.33 32.54
CA ILE A 69 13.87 -1.56 31.52
C ILE A 69 14.70 -0.28 31.35
N ARG A 70 16.02 -0.46 31.24
CA ARG A 70 17.03 0.59 31.01
C ARG A 70 17.95 0.23 29.85
N PRO A 71 18.72 1.18 29.30
CA PRO A 71 19.73 0.88 28.30
C PRO A 71 20.68 -0.24 28.76
N GLY A 72 21.02 -1.15 27.85
CA GLY A 72 21.86 -2.29 28.18
C GLY A 72 21.15 -3.43 28.92
N ALA A 73 19.82 -3.50 28.88
CA ALA A 73 19.04 -4.58 29.48
C ALA A 73 19.56 -5.97 29.08
N SER A 74 19.59 -6.89 30.04
CA SER A 74 20.11 -8.25 29.88
C SER A 74 19.20 -9.09 28.93
N HIS A 75 19.72 -10.21 28.42
CA HIS A 75 18.91 -11.20 27.70
C HIS A 75 17.72 -11.72 28.53
N ALA A 76 17.90 -11.88 29.84
CA ALA A 76 16.83 -12.31 30.76
C ALA A 76 15.73 -11.24 30.87
N ASP A 77 16.09 -9.96 30.96
CA ASP A 77 15.16 -8.84 31.01
C ASP A 77 14.37 -8.75 29.71
N ASN A 78 15.03 -8.85 28.55
CA ASN A 78 14.39 -8.85 27.25
C ASN A 78 13.45 -10.06 27.06
N ALA A 79 13.85 -11.25 27.56
CA ALA A 79 12.99 -12.44 27.52
C ALA A 79 11.74 -12.27 28.41
N ARG A 80 11.86 -11.62 29.57
CA ARG A 80 10.74 -11.27 30.45
C ARG A 80 9.84 -10.25 29.79
N LEU A 81 10.39 -9.17 29.22
CA LEU A 81 9.65 -8.15 28.48
C LEU A 81 8.87 -8.77 27.31
N ASN A 82 9.48 -9.70 26.59
CA ASN A 82 8.86 -10.41 25.48
C ASN A 82 7.66 -11.28 25.90
N LYS A 83 7.64 -11.78 27.14
CA LYS A 83 6.46 -12.48 27.69
C LYS A 83 5.35 -11.52 28.09
N MET A 84 5.71 -10.29 28.54
CA MET A 84 4.75 -9.27 28.98
C MET A 84 4.15 -8.47 27.82
N THR A 85 4.74 -8.50 26.64
CA THR A 85 4.30 -7.70 25.49
C THR A 85 3.95 -8.57 24.29
N ALA A 86 3.02 -8.12 23.47
CA ALA A 86 2.75 -8.70 22.16
C ALA A 86 2.78 -7.61 21.09
N ILE A 87 3.30 -7.93 19.90
CA ILE A 87 3.40 -6.97 18.80
C ILE A 87 2.80 -7.54 17.53
N HIS A 88 2.02 -6.69 16.84
CA HIS A 88 1.54 -6.91 15.49
C HIS A 88 2.22 -5.90 14.56
N LEU A 89 3.01 -6.39 13.61
CA LEU A 89 3.73 -5.57 12.64
C LEU A 89 3.00 -5.52 11.29
N GLN A 90 3.08 -4.41 10.59
CA GLN A 90 2.38 -4.08 9.37
C GLN A 90 2.42 -5.16 8.26
N ARG A 91 3.56 -5.82 8.04
CA ARG A 91 3.78 -6.76 6.91
C ARG A 91 4.11 -8.20 7.33
N ASN A 92 3.93 -8.56 8.60
CA ASN A 92 4.36 -9.87 9.07
C ASN A 92 3.17 -10.83 9.25
N PHE A 93 2.89 -11.62 8.23
CA PHE A 93 1.94 -12.74 8.30
C PHE A 93 2.65 -14.02 8.78
N GLY A 94 3.25 -14.00 9.96
CA GLY A 94 3.87 -15.17 10.57
C GLY A 94 2.87 -16.23 11.01
N LEU A 95 1.95 -16.63 10.12
CA LEU A 95 1.00 -17.70 10.34
C LEU A 95 1.59 -19.01 9.86
N TRP A 96 1.48 -20.05 10.70
CA TRP A 96 1.82 -21.40 10.32
C TRP A 96 0.85 -21.93 9.26
N PRO A 97 1.33 -22.72 8.29
CA PRO A 97 0.44 -23.46 7.40
C PRO A 97 -0.36 -24.50 8.22
N GLY A 98 -1.68 -24.44 8.16
CA GLY A 98 -2.59 -25.28 8.92
C GLY A 98 -3.93 -24.61 9.16
N ALA A 99 -4.81 -25.23 9.94
CA ALA A 99 -6.09 -24.66 10.31
C ALA A 99 -5.90 -23.40 11.18
N ALA A 100 -6.86 -22.48 11.15
CA ALA A 100 -6.77 -21.23 11.90
C ALA A 100 -6.58 -21.47 13.40
N TYR A 101 -7.31 -22.43 13.99
CA TYR A 101 -7.16 -22.77 15.40
C TYR A 101 -5.76 -23.27 15.75
N GLU A 102 -5.08 -23.98 14.85
CA GLU A 102 -3.74 -24.50 15.09
C GLU A 102 -2.72 -23.39 15.29
N SER A 103 -2.86 -22.24 14.65
CA SER A 103 -2.00 -21.09 14.84
C SER A 103 -2.08 -20.53 16.26
N VAL A 104 -3.27 -20.52 16.87
CA VAL A 104 -3.51 -20.12 18.26
C VAL A 104 -3.07 -21.22 19.23
N LEU A 105 -3.39 -22.46 18.91
CA LEU A 105 -3.06 -23.64 19.72
C LEU A 105 -1.54 -23.81 19.90
N ARG A 106 -0.75 -23.66 18.83
CA ARG A 106 0.72 -23.65 18.89
C ARG A 106 1.23 -22.59 19.86
N ARG A 107 0.64 -21.39 19.83
CA ARG A 107 1.05 -20.30 20.71
C ARG A 107 0.72 -20.58 22.19
N LEU A 108 -0.44 -21.15 22.47
CA LEU A 108 -0.83 -21.57 23.81
C LEU A 108 0.08 -22.67 24.35
N ASN A 109 0.51 -23.59 23.49
CA ASN A 109 1.37 -24.71 23.89
C ASN A 109 2.77 -24.28 24.32
N VAL A 110 3.22 -23.07 24.01
CA VAL A 110 4.51 -22.52 24.49
C VAL A 110 4.61 -22.54 26.03
N GLU A 111 3.49 -22.34 26.75
CA GLU A 111 3.46 -22.41 28.21
C GLU A 111 3.78 -23.82 28.75
N LYS A 112 3.50 -24.87 27.97
CA LYS A 112 3.70 -26.27 28.38
C LYS A 112 5.04 -26.83 27.94
N CYS A 113 5.51 -26.51 26.72
CA CYS A 113 6.71 -27.14 26.16
C CYS A 113 7.87 -26.15 25.85
N GLY A 114 7.64 -24.83 26.00
CA GLY A 114 8.68 -23.80 25.82
C GLY A 114 8.86 -23.30 24.39
N TYR A 115 8.26 -23.92 23.39
CA TYR A 115 8.35 -23.54 21.98
C TYR A 115 7.03 -23.76 21.21
N GLU A 116 6.89 -23.14 20.04
CA GLU A 116 5.67 -23.23 19.24
C GLU A 116 5.60 -24.54 18.44
N GLN A 117 4.86 -25.50 18.97
CA GLN A 117 4.49 -26.74 18.26
C GLN A 117 3.03 -27.11 18.53
N LEU A 118 2.43 -27.92 17.65
CA LEU A 118 1.15 -28.53 17.93
C LEU A 118 1.31 -29.58 19.06
N PRO A 119 0.45 -29.55 20.08
CA PRO A 119 0.38 -30.65 21.02
C PRO A 119 -0.13 -31.92 20.35
N GLU A 120 0.28 -33.08 20.76
CA GLU A 120 -0.28 -34.37 20.36
C GLU A 120 -1.75 -34.44 20.78
N LYS A 121 -2.63 -34.97 19.92
CA LYS A 121 -4.07 -35.01 20.17
C LYS A 121 -4.47 -35.84 21.40
N ASP A 122 -3.66 -36.79 21.75
CA ASP A 122 -3.81 -37.68 22.92
C ASP A 122 -3.12 -37.11 24.17
N SER A 123 -2.48 -35.96 24.09
CA SER A 123 -1.90 -35.33 25.29
C SER A 123 -3.01 -34.88 26.27
N PRO A 124 -2.76 -35.00 27.61
CA PRO A 124 -3.79 -34.74 28.62
C PRO A 124 -4.28 -33.26 28.65
N TYR A 125 -3.55 -32.36 28.02
CA TYR A 125 -3.90 -30.93 27.96
C TYR A 125 -4.37 -30.46 26.58
N TYR A 126 -4.50 -31.36 25.58
CA TYR A 126 -4.93 -30.96 24.20
C TYR A 126 -6.31 -30.33 24.22
N THR A 127 -7.29 -30.97 24.87
CA THR A 127 -8.67 -30.48 24.94
C THR A 127 -8.73 -29.09 25.59
N GLU A 128 -8.01 -28.90 26.72
CA GLU A 128 -7.95 -27.58 27.39
C GLU A 128 -7.40 -26.50 26.45
N LEU A 129 -6.31 -26.79 25.74
CA LEU A 129 -5.69 -25.82 24.84
C LEU A 129 -6.54 -25.57 23.60
N TYR A 130 -7.26 -26.59 23.09
CA TYR A 130 -8.19 -26.46 21.97
C TYR A 130 -9.37 -25.55 22.35
N GLU A 131 -10.01 -25.79 23.51
CA GLU A 131 -11.10 -24.95 23.99
C GLU A 131 -10.65 -23.50 24.16
N LYS A 132 -9.49 -23.25 24.78
CA LYS A 132 -8.89 -21.92 24.88
C LYS A 132 -8.62 -21.29 23.50
N SER A 133 -8.15 -22.07 22.53
CA SER A 133 -7.93 -21.56 21.18
C SER A 133 -9.23 -21.08 20.53
N MET A 134 -10.33 -21.82 20.76
CA MET A 134 -11.67 -21.43 20.28
C MET A 134 -12.20 -20.18 20.98
N GLU A 135 -11.90 -19.97 22.27
CA GLU A 135 -12.24 -18.73 22.99
C GLU A 135 -11.56 -17.52 22.36
N TYR A 136 -10.25 -17.61 22.06
CA TYR A 136 -9.53 -16.53 21.38
C TYR A 136 -10.04 -16.28 19.96
N LEU A 137 -10.37 -17.33 19.20
CA LEU A 137 -10.96 -17.19 17.87
C LEU A 137 -12.35 -16.54 17.94
N LYS A 138 -13.15 -16.85 18.96
CA LYS A 138 -14.43 -16.20 19.19
C LYS A 138 -14.32 -14.71 19.53
N LEU A 139 -13.28 -14.35 20.33
CA LEU A 139 -12.97 -12.94 20.62
C LEU A 139 -12.73 -12.10 19.36
N VAL A 140 -12.16 -12.69 18.32
CA VAL A 140 -11.83 -12.03 17.03
C VAL A 140 -12.83 -12.38 15.92
N ASN A 141 -13.97 -13.00 16.23
CA ASN A 141 -15.01 -13.42 15.28
C ASN A 141 -14.50 -14.33 14.17
N LEU A 142 -13.69 -15.34 14.51
CA LEU A 142 -13.15 -16.36 13.59
C LEU A 142 -13.48 -17.80 14.01
N ASP A 143 -14.31 -17.99 15.03
CA ASP A 143 -14.71 -19.31 15.52
C ASP A 143 -15.37 -20.19 14.43
N LYS A 144 -16.20 -19.60 13.56
CA LYS A 144 -16.82 -20.29 12.42
C LYS A 144 -15.85 -20.72 11.33
N LYS A 145 -14.66 -20.15 11.32
CA LYS A 145 -13.56 -20.44 10.36
C LYS A 145 -12.37 -21.12 11.01
N ALA A 146 -12.53 -21.65 12.22
CA ALA A 146 -11.46 -22.29 12.98
C ALA A 146 -10.75 -23.40 12.20
N GLU A 147 -11.51 -24.22 11.47
CA GLU A 147 -10.98 -25.34 10.66
C GLU A 147 -10.48 -24.91 9.27
N HIS A 148 -10.68 -23.65 8.85
CA HIS A 148 -10.21 -23.21 7.55
C HIS A 148 -8.68 -23.09 7.56
N PHE A 149 -8.08 -23.47 6.45
CA PHE A 149 -6.64 -23.33 6.27
C PHE A 149 -6.22 -21.86 6.27
N SER A 150 -5.24 -21.48 7.07
CA SER A 150 -4.81 -20.09 7.26
C SER A 150 -4.45 -19.38 5.95
N ALA A 151 -3.94 -20.12 4.95
CA ALA A 151 -3.59 -19.57 3.65
C ALA A 151 -4.79 -19.05 2.85
N VAL A 152 -5.98 -19.67 3.01
CA VAL A 152 -7.20 -19.30 2.25
C VAL A 152 -8.04 -18.22 2.94
N LEU A 153 -7.66 -17.78 4.13
CA LEU A 153 -8.30 -16.66 4.81
C LEU A 153 -8.04 -15.35 4.05
N SER A 154 -9.04 -14.47 4.04
CA SER A 154 -8.90 -13.11 3.53
C SER A 154 -7.85 -12.31 4.32
N GLY A 155 -7.36 -11.19 3.76
CA GLY A 155 -6.39 -10.33 4.44
C GLY A 155 -6.83 -9.91 5.85
N GLY A 156 -8.09 -9.48 6.02
CA GLY A 156 -8.62 -9.09 7.32
C GLY A 156 -8.81 -10.25 8.29
N GLU A 157 -9.19 -11.42 7.80
CA GLU A 157 -9.26 -12.63 8.61
C GLU A 157 -7.88 -13.06 9.11
N LYS A 158 -6.85 -12.95 8.25
CA LYS A 158 -5.46 -13.17 8.65
C LYS A 158 -5.01 -12.18 9.72
N GLN A 159 -5.37 -10.90 9.59
CA GLN A 159 -5.09 -9.87 10.60
C GLN A 159 -5.75 -10.22 11.95
N ARG A 160 -7.03 -10.59 11.94
CA ARG A 160 -7.76 -10.99 13.15
C ARG A 160 -7.19 -12.28 13.77
N LEU A 161 -6.77 -13.25 12.96
CA LEU A 161 -6.10 -14.47 13.44
C LEU A 161 -4.75 -14.15 14.10
N LEU A 162 -3.99 -13.21 13.56
CA LEU A 162 -2.75 -12.73 14.19
C LEU A 162 -3.03 -12.06 15.54
N ILE A 163 -4.08 -11.26 15.67
CA ILE A 163 -4.50 -10.68 16.95
C ILE A 163 -4.83 -11.80 17.95
N ALA A 164 -5.63 -12.80 17.57
CA ALA A 164 -5.95 -13.94 18.43
C ALA A 164 -4.69 -14.67 18.91
N ARG A 165 -3.74 -14.90 17.99
CA ARG A 165 -2.44 -15.52 18.32
C ARG A 165 -1.60 -14.65 19.27
N GLN A 166 -1.63 -13.32 19.13
CA GLN A 166 -0.94 -12.43 20.05
C GLN A 166 -1.57 -12.46 21.46
N LEU A 167 -2.91 -12.48 21.52
CA LEU A 167 -3.65 -12.60 22.79
C LEU A 167 -3.38 -13.92 23.53
N ALA A 168 -3.18 -15.00 22.79
CA ALA A 168 -2.84 -16.31 23.35
C ALA A 168 -1.53 -16.31 24.16
N ALA A 169 -0.65 -15.32 23.96
CA ALA A 169 0.53 -15.11 24.78
C ALA A 169 0.23 -14.44 26.14
N LYS A 170 -1.02 -14.07 26.42
CA LYS A 170 -1.49 -13.35 27.63
C LYS A 170 -0.63 -12.12 27.95
N PRO A 171 -0.44 -11.19 27.00
CA PRO A 171 0.39 -10.03 27.20
C PRO A 171 -0.23 -9.03 28.19
N ASN A 172 0.60 -8.23 28.85
CA ASN A 172 0.18 -7.07 29.63
C ASN A 172 0.02 -5.81 28.75
N LEU A 173 0.68 -5.79 27.58
CA LEU A 173 0.68 -4.69 26.62
C LEU A 173 0.61 -5.23 25.20
N LEU A 174 -0.36 -4.74 24.44
CA LEU A 174 -0.52 -5.00 23.01
C LEU A 174 0.01 -3.83 22.19
N LEU A 175 0.95 -4.11 21.29
CA LEU A 175 1.58 -3.14 20.40
C LEU A 175 1.11 -3.40 18.97
N LEU A 176 0.48 -2.41 18.34
CA LEU A 176 -0.10 -2.52 17.00
C LEU A 176 0.53 -1.50 16.06
N ASP A 177 1.27 -1.99 15.06
CA ASP A 177 1.88 -1.16 14.02
C ASP A 177 1.04 -1.25 12.75
N GLU A 178 0.31 -0.20 12.45
CA GLU A 178 -0.57 -0.07 11.27
C GLU A 178 -1.55 -1.26 11.10
N PRO A 179 -2.37 -1.59 12.10
CA PRO A 179 -3.11 -2.86 12.16
C PRO A 179 -4.19 -3.02 11.08
N ALA A 180 -4.53 -1.97 10.35
CA ALA A 180 -5.62 -1.96 9.37
C ALA A 180 -5.22 -1.32 8.03
N THR A 181 -3.93 -1.20 7.74
CA THR A 181 -3.42 -0.68 6.45
C THR A 181 -3.60 -1.68 5.31
N MET A 182 -3.65 -1.17 4.08
CA MET A 182 -3.75 -1.95 2.83
C MET A 182 -4.97 -2.89 2.77
N THR A 183 -6.05 -2.56 3.47
CA THR A 183 -7.30 -3.32 3.43
C THR A 183 -8.47 -2.44 2.98
N CYS A 184 -9.47 -3.04 2.34
CA CYS A 184 -10.68 -2.31 1.97
C CYS A 184 -11.43 -1.82 3.21
N PRO A 185 -12.26 -0.77 3.10
CA PRO A 185 -12.95 -0.16 4.24
C PRO A 185 -13.76 -1.15 5.10
N ALA A 186 -14.44 -2.12 4.49
CA ALA A 186 -15.19 -3.14 5.24
C ALA A 186 -14.27 -3.99 6.13
N THR A 187 -13.17 -4.48 5.56
CA THR A 187 -12.17 -5.28 6.28
C THR A 187 -11.48 -4.46 7.38
N LYS A 188 -11.16 -3.19 7.11
CA LYS A 188 -10.60 -2.26 8.09
C LYS A 188 -11.55 -2.09 9.27
N GLN A 189 -12.84 -1.88 9.02
CA GLN A 189 -13.87 -1.80 10.07
C GLN A 189 -13.87 -3.03 10.97
N GLU A 190 -13.86 -4.23 10.38
CA GLU A 190 -13.86 -5.47 11.16
C GLU A 190 -12.63 -5.63 12.07
N VAL A 191 -11.45 -5.22 11.59
CA VAL A 191 -10.21 -5.26 12.40
C VAL A 191 -10.28 -4.24 13.53
N LEU A 192 -10.73 -3.01 13.27
CA LEU A 192 -10.86 -1.96 14.29
C LEU A 192 -11.89 -2.35 15.36
N ASP A 193 -13.04 -2.88 14.95
CA ASP A 193 -14.07 -3.40 15.88
C ASP A 193 -13.51 -4.54 16.75
N THR A 194 -12.70 -5.42 16.16
CA THR A 194 -12.05 -6.50 16.88
C THR A 194 -11.09 -5.97 17.95
N ILE A 195 -10.26 -4.97 17.63
CA ILE A 195 -9.32 -4.38 18.59
C ILE A 195 -10.09 -3.72 19.75
N LYS A 196 -11.14 -2.96 19.46
CA LYS A 196 -11.99 -2.34 20.50
C LYS A 196 -12.64 -3.39 21.40
N ASN A 197 -13.27 -4.40 20.81
CA ASN A 197 -13.93 -5.49 21.56
C ASN A 197 -12.94 -6.25 22.46
N VAL A 198 -11.72 -6.51 21.96
CA VAL A 198 -10.63 -7.13 22.75
C VAL A 198 -10.26 -6.23 23.92
N ASN A 199 -10.01 -4.94 23.70
CA ASN A 199 -9.66 -4.01 24.77
C ASN A 199 -10.76 -3.90 25.82
N GLU A 200 -12.03 -3.73 25.41
CA GLU A 200 -13.20 -3.62 26.31
C GLU A 200 -13.38 -4.89 27.17
N LYS A 201 -13.18 -6.08 26.58
CA LYS A 201 -13.37 -7.37 27.29
C LYS A 201 -12.22 -7.75 28.20
N THR A 202 -10.98 -7.35 27.86
CA THR A 202 -9.78 -7.81 28.56
C THR A 202 -9.16 -6.74 29.45
N GLY A 203 -9.50 -5.45 29.26
CA GLY A 203 -8.82 -4.34 29.91
C GLY A 203 -7.33 -4.21 29.52
N LEU A 204 -6.93 -4.77 28.38
CA LEU A 204 -5.54 -4.84 27.93
C LEU A 204 -5.06 -3.44 27.48
N LYS A 205 -3.94 -2.99 28.06
CA LYS A 205 -3.23 -1.79 27.56
C LYS A 205 -2.86 -1.99 26.10
N THR A 206 -3.21 -1.02 25.26
CA THR A 206 -2.98 -1.12 23.82
C THR A 206 -2.32 0.16 23.29
N LEU A 207 -1.21 0.02 22.60
CA LEU A 207 -0.56 1.11 21.87
C LEU A 207 -0.75 0.90 20.38
N VAL A 208 -1.41 1.84 19.72
CA VAL A 208 -1.69 1.81 18.29
C VAL A 208 -0.90 2.89 17.59
N VAL A 209 -0.04 2.49 16.68
CA VAL A 209 0.62 3.39 15.74
C VAL A 209 -0.15 3.33 14.42
N SER A 210 -0.60 4.49 13.95
CA SER A 210 -1.17 4.61 12.61
C SER A 210 -0.91 6.01 12.04
N HIS A 211 -0.79 6.11 10.73
CA HIS A 211 -0.75 7.39 10.04
C HIS A 211 -2.14 7.89 9.66
N LEU A 212 -3.19 7.07 9.84
CA LEU A 212 -4.56 7.35 9.47
C LEU A 212 -5.33 8.01 10.63
N PRO A 213 -5.74 9.29 10.52
CA PRO A 213 -6.50 9.99 11.56
C PRO A 213 -7.79 9.27 11.95
N GLU A 214 -8.51 8.73 10.97
CA GLU A 214 -9.78 8.06 11.17
C GLU A 214 -9.67 6.79 12.04
N VAL A 215 -8.51 6.13 12.03
CA VAL A 215 -8.23 4.99 12.92
C VAL A 215 -8.17 5.44 14.37
N HIS A 216 -7.45 6.53 14.64
CA HIS A 216 -7.33 7.08 15.98
C HIS A 216 -8.64 7.67 16.49
N SER A 217 -9.34 8.43 15.65
CA SER A 217 -10.66 8.99 15.99
C SER A 217 -11.68 7.91 16.33
N TYR A 218 -11.60 6.73 15.67
CA TYR A 218 -12.55 5.63 15.89
C TYR A 218 -12.28 4.85 17.18
N MET A 219 -11.01 4.64 17.55
CA MET A 219 -10.68 3.66 18.59
C MET A 219 -9.81 4.17 19.74
N ALA A 220 -9.04 5.24 19.57
CA ALA A 220 -8.13 5.70 20.61
C ALA A 220 -8.87 6.50 21.70
N HIS A 221 -8.50 6.30 22.95
CA HIS A 221 -8.96 7.14 24.07
C HIS A 221 -8.17 8.44 24.15
N ARG A 222 -6.90 8.42 23.74
CA ARG A 222 -5.97 9.55 23.74
C ARG A 222 -4.97 9.35 22.60
N VAL A 223 -4.47 10.46 22.05
CA VAL A 223 -3.52 10.44 20.93
C VAL A 223 -2.28 11.27 21.27
N LEU A 224 -1.13 10.76 20.90
CA LEU A 224 0.16 11.47 20.88
C LEU A 224 0.52 11.82 19.45
N TRP A 225 0.89 13.07 19.19
CA TRP A 225 1.47 13.45 17.92
C TRP A 225 2.99 13.47 18.03
N LEU A 226 3.64 12.52 17.30
CA LEU A 226 5.09 12.41 17.22
C LEU A 226 5.61 13.12 15.96
N GLU A 227 6.49 14.11 16.15
CA GLU A 227 7.13 14.82 15.05
C GLU A 227 8.60 15.09 15.34
N GLY A 228 9.47 14.80 14.35
CA GLY A 228 10.91 14.98 14.48
C GLY A 228 11.54 14.24 15.67
N GLY A 229 10.93 13.13 16.09
CA GLY A 229 11.35 12.30 17.21
C GLY A 229 10.90 12.79 18.58
N LYS A 230 10.00 13.80 18.67
CA LYS A 230 9.45 14.32 19.92
C LYS A 230 7.93 14.25 19.92
N ILE A 231 7.34 14.10 21.11
CA ILE A 231 5.90 14.32 21.30
C ILE A 231 5.67 15.84 21.32
N VAL A 232 4.93 16.33 20.33
CA VAL A 232 4.63 17.76 20.18
C VAL A 232 3.24 18.13 20.68
N GLU A 233 2.35 17.17 20.77
CA GLU A 233 1.01 17.34 21.30
C GLU A 233 0.48 16.02 21.86
N GLU A 234 -0.38 16.11 22.89
CA GLU A 234 -1.04 14.99 23.53
C GLU A 234 -2.45 15.41 23.97
N GLY A 235 -3.43 14.53 23.85
CA GLY A 235 -4.78 14.79 24.33
C GLY A 235 -5.86 13.96 23.66
N GLU A 236 -7.08 14.45 23.72
CA GLU A 236 -8.26 13.90 23.06
C GLU A 236 -8.00 13.73 21.55
N PRO A 237 -8.46 12.62 20.94
CA PRO A 237 -8.18 12.34 19.53
C PRO A 237 -8.55 13.49 18.61
N GLU A 238 -9.78 14.02 18.71
CA GLU A 238 -10.25 15.10 17.84
C GLU A 238 -9.38 16.35 17.91
N TYR A 239 -8.98 16.76 19.12
CA TYR A 239 -8.12 17.93 19.32
C TYR A 239 -6.74 17.77 18.67
N VAL A 240 -6.07 16.64 18.93
CA VAL A 240 -4.71 16.38 18.42
C VAL A 240 -4.73 16.19 16.89
N LEU A 241 -5.69 15.44 16.38
CA LEU A 241 -5.85 15.18 14.95
C LEU A 241 -6.13 16.47 14.16
N LYS A 242 -6.99 17.33 14.68
CA LYS A 242 -7.28 18.64 14.06
C LYS A 242 -6.02 19.52 13.96
N LYS A 243 -5.18 19.53 15.00
CA LYS A 243 -3.88 20.25 14.94
C LYS A 243 -2.91 19.61 13.93
N PHE A 244 -2.84 18.29 13.89
CA PHE A 244 -2.00 17.56 12.93
C PHE A 244 -2.40 17.87 11.49
N LEU A 245 -3.69 17.81 11.18
CA LEU A 245 -4.21 18.03 9.83
C LEU A 245 -4.09 19.49 9.36
N LYS A 246 -4.04 20.47 10.29
CA LYS A 246 -3.77 21.89 9.92
C LYS A 246 -2.42 22.10 9.22
N LYS A 247 -1.50 21.13 9.27
CA LYS A 247 -0.23 21.18 8.52
C LYS A 247 -0.36 20.78 7.06
N MET A 248 -1.51 20.28 6.63
CA MET A 248 -1.75 19.98 5.21
C MET A 248 -1.72 21.25 4.38
N LYS A 249 -1.09 21.18 3.21
CA LYS A 249 -1.15 22.27 2.24
C LYS A 249 -2.58 22.47 1.74
N PRO A 250 -2.94 23.69 1.31
CA PRO A 250 -4.20 23.89 0.61
C PRO A 250 -4.32 22.96 -0.61
N LEU A 251 -5.51 22.43 -0.80
CA LEU A 251 -5.81 21.66 -2.00
C LEU A 251 -5.95 22.61 -3.19
N ILE A 252 -5.21 22.33 -4.27
CA ILE A 252 -5.36 23.12 -5.50
C ILE A 252 -6.71 22.81 -6.17
N PRO A 253 -7.30 23.79 -6.89
CA PRO A 253 -8.55 23.59 -7.61
C PRO A 253 -8.48 22.42 -8.60
N MET A 254 -9.64 21.77 -8.84
CA MET A 254 -9.75 20.73 -9.85
C MET A 254 -9.45 21.31 -11.24
N PRO A 255 -8.55 20.71 -12.03
CA PRO A 255 -8.31 21.14 -13.40
C PRO A 255 -9.58 21.01 -14.25
N GLN A 256 -9.82 21.97 -15.12
CA GLN A 256 -10.90 21.85 -16.10
C GLN A 256 -10.46 20.94 -17.24
N ARG A 257 -11.33 20.03 -17.64
CA ARG A 257 -11.12 19.17 -18.81
C ARG A 257 -11.11 20.02 -20.08
N ARG A 258 -10.12 19.79 -20.92
CA ARG A 258 -9.91 20.58 -22.16
C ARG A 258 -10.61 20.00 -23.38
N SER A 259 -11.03 18.73 -23.32
CA SER A 259 -11.59 17.99 -24.44
C SER A 259 -12.67 17.02 -23.97
N ASP A 260 -13.69 16.80 -24.81
CA ASP A 260 -14.70 15.75 -24.62
C ASP A 260 -14.42 14.50 -25.47
N LYS A 261 -13.27 14.48 -26.17
CA LYS A 261 -12.90 13.33 -26.99
C LYS A 261 -12.70 12.09 -26.13
N THR A 262 -13.30 10.98 -26.55
CA THR A 262 -13.01 9.68 -25.96
C THR A 262 -11.62 9.24 -26.37
N MET A 263 -10.79 8.89 -25.38
CA MET A 263 -9.40 8.46 -25.54
C MET A 263 -9.27 6.94 -25.46
N VAL A 264 -10.05 6.32 -24.58
CA VAL A 264 -10.09 4.86 -24.40
C VAL A 264 -11.55 4.41 -24.37
N LYS A 265 -11.82 3.30 -25.03
CA LYS A 265 -13.09 2.56 -24.95
C LYS A 265 -12.83 1.15 -24.46
N VAL A 266 -13.62 0.71 -23.52
CA VAL A 266 -13.71 -0.67 -23.04
C VAL A 266 -15.11 -1.15 -23.37
N THR A 267 -15.25 -2.20 -24.16
CA THR A 267 -16.55 -2.69 -24.64
C THR A 267 -16.67 -4.18 -24.33
N GLY A 268 -17.68 -4.55 -23.53
CA GLY A 268 -18.01 -5.93 -23.20
C GLY A 268 -16.89 -6.73 -22.55
N LEU A 269 -15.97 -6.06 -21.83
CA LEU A 269 -14.78 -6.69 -21.29
C LEU A 269 -15.12 -7.70 -20.21
N SER A 270 -14.70 -8.95 -20.43
CA SER A 270 -14.80 -10.03 -19.44
C SER A 270 -13.44 -10.71 -19.26
N LYS A 271 -13.11 -11.03 -17.98
CA LYS A 271 -11.89 -11.74 -17.61
C LYS A 271 -12.14 -12.70 -16.48
N ARG A 272 -11.69 -13.97 -16.64
CA ARG A 272 -11.87 -15.05 -15.68
C ARG A 272 -10.53 -15.63 -15.28
N TYR A 273 -10.42 -15.98 -13.98
CA TYR A 273 -9.29 -16.70 -13.46
C TYR A 273 -9.73 -18.00 -12.81
N TRP A 274 -8.90 -19.04 -12.95
CA TRP A 274 -9.09 -20.32 -12.27
C TRP A 274 -8.22 -20.37 -11.03
N LEU A 275 -8.85 -20.49 -9.86
CA LEU A 275 -8.13 -20.70 -8.62
C LEU A 275 -8.17 -22.18 -8.23
N PHE A 276 -6.99 -22.75 -7.94
CA PHE A 276 -6.87 -24.12 -7.46
C PHE A 276 -7.73 -24.30 -6.19
N ARG A 277 -8.67 -25.25 -6.20
CA ARG A 277 -9.66 -25.56 -5.14
C ARG A 277 -10.91 -24.66 -5.06
N GLN A 278 -10.99 -23.56 -5.76
CA GLN A 278 -12.20 -22.72 -5.79
C GLN A 278 -12.95 -22.79 -7.12
N GLY A 279 -12.30 -23.35 -8.15
CA GLY A 279 -12.85 -23.40 -9.50
C GLY A 279 -12.69 -22.07 -10.25
N GLU A 280 -13.61 -21.79 -11.15
CA GLU A 280 -13.65 -20.55 -11.93
C GLU A 280 -14.07 -19.38 -11.01
N VAL A 281 -13.27 -18.33 -11.04
CA VAL A 281 -13.57 -17.06 -10.37
C VAL A 281 -13.73 -16.01 -11.46
N LEU A 282 -14.94 -15.45 -11.58
CA LEU A 282 -15.19 -14.32 -12.47
C LEU A 282 -14.60 -13.07 -11.82
N ASP A 283 -13.63 -12.46 -12.49
CA ASP A 283 -12.98 -11.25 -11.98
C ASP A 283 -13.63 -9.98 -12.60
N LEU A 284 -13.90 -9.99 -13.90
CA LEU A 284 -14.62 -8.93 -14.61
C LEU A 284 -15.69 -9.53 -15.52
N ASP A 285 -16.85 -8.90 -15.58
CA ASP A 285 -17.98 -9.36 -16.40
C ASP A 285 -18.67 -8.20 -17.11
N ASN A 286 -18.61 -8.21 -18.45
CA ASN A 286 -19.26 -7.28 -19.35
C ASN A 286 -19.03 -5.80 -18.98
N ILE A 287 -17.79 -5.42 -18.71
CA ILE A 287 -17.41 -4.05 -18.39
C ILE A 287 -17.48 -3.16 -19.64
N ASN A 288 -18.23 -2.07 -19.53
CA ASN A 288 -18.34 -1.05 -20.58
C ASN A 288 -17.99 0.32 -19.98
N LEU A 289 -16.89 0.94 -20.45
CA LEU A 289 -16.37 2.22 -19.96
C LEU A 289 -15.76 3.03 -21.07
N GLU A 290 -15.90 4.35 -20.98
CA GLU A 290 -15.16 5.30 -21.80
C GLU A 290 -14.36 6.24 -20.92
N PHE A 291 -13.13 6.56 -21.33
CA PHE A 291 -12.28 7.55 -20.66
C PHE A 291 -12.02 8.70 -21.63
N LYS A 292 -12.23 9.92 -21.14
CA LYS A 292 -12.04 11.13 -21.95
C LYS A 292 -10.61 11.66 -21.86
N GLU A 293 -10.18 12.37 -22.88
CA GLU A 293 -8.88 13.02 -22.90
C GLU A 293 -8.74 14.04 -21.76
N GLY A 294 -7.67 13.92 -20.98
CA GLY A 294 -7.41 14.80 -19.83
C GLY A 294 -8.38 14.62 -18.65
N GLU A 295 -9.09 13.50 -18.58
CA GLU A 295 -9.96 13.16 -17.45
C GLU A 295 -9.16 12.50 -16.31
N ILE A 296 -9.53 12.77 -15.05
CA ILE A 296 -9.01 12.08 -13.87
C ILE A 296 -10.12 11.17 -13.31
N VAL A 297 -9.96 9.86 -13.47
CA VAL A 297 -10.96 8.86 -13.10
C VAL A 297 -10.44 7.95 -11.97
N ALA A 298 -11.23 7.79 -10.93
CA ALA A 298 -10.96 6.84 -9.85
C ALA A 298 -11.74 5.54 -10.04
N LEU A 299 -11.07 4.40 -9.89
CA LEU A 299 -11.71 3.08 -9.76
C LEU A 299 -11.75 2.72 -8.28
N ILE A 300 -12.96 2.48 -7.75
CA ILE A 300 -13.20 2.17 -6.34
C ILE A 300 -14.00 0.86 -6.22
N GLY A 301 -13.87 0.16 -5.11
CA GLY A 301 -14.59 -1.08 -4.86
C GLY A 301 -13.87 -1.98 -3.85
N PRO A 302 -14.48 -3.07 -3.38
CA PRO A 302 -13.86 -4.01 -2.47
C PRO A 302 -12.62 -4.68 -3.08
N SER A 303 -11.78 -5.30 -2.23
CA SER A 303 -10.66 -6.13 -2.70
C SER A 303 -11.19 -7.32 -3.49
N GLY A 304 -10.53 -7.64 -4.62
CA GLY A 304 -10.97 -8.71 -5.51
C GLY A 304 -12.14 -8.34 -6.45
N ALA A 305 -12.53 -7.06 -6.54
CA ALA A 305 -13.60 -6.63 -7.45
C ALA A 305 -13.17 -6.47 -8.92
N GLY A 306 -11.89 -6.72 -9.27
CA GLY A 306 -11.39 -6.65 -10.65
C GLY A 306 -10.73 -5.33 -11.05
N LYS A 307 -10.57 -4.36 -10.14
CA LYS A 307 -10.00 -3.02 -10.44
C LYS A 307 -8.60 -3.06 -11.04
N THR A 308 -7.69 -3.79 -10.39
CA THR A 308 -6.32 -4.02 -10.88
C THR A 308 -6.29 -4.77 -12.20
N THR A 309 -7.18 -5.76 -12.36
CA THR A 309 -7.33 -6.52 -13.61
C THR A 309 -7.74 -5.62 -14.76
N LEU A 310 -8.69 -4.70 -14.54
CA LEU A 310 -9.10 -3.72 -15.54
C LEU A 310 -7.93 -2.80 -15.93
N LEU A 311 -7.18 -2.28 -14.94
CA LEU A 311 -6.00 -1.45 -15.22
C LEU A 311 -4.94 -2.21 -16.04
N HIS A 312 -4.66 -3.45 -15.67
CA HIS A 312 -3.68 -4.29 -16.38
C HIS A 312 -4.16 -4.69 -17.77
N ALA A 313 -5.47 -4.86 -17.97
CA ALA A 313 -6.03 -5.08 -19.29
C ALA A 313 -5.88 -3.82 -20.17
N MET A 314 -6.11 -2.63 -19.61
CA MET A 314 -5.89 -1.35 -20.32
C MET A 314 -4.43 -1.16 -20.72
N ASP A 315 -3.45 -1.56 -19.90
CA ASP A 315 -2.02 -1.50 -20.28
C ASP A 315 -1.60 -2.66 -21.22
N GLY A 316 -2.51 -3.59 -21.50
CA GLY A 316 -2.26 -4.75 -22.35
C GLY A 316 -1.34 -5.79 -21.72
N LEU A 317 -1.20 -5.79 -20.39
CA LEU A 317 -0.47 -6.81 -19.61
C LEU A 317 -1.28 -8.09 -19.46
N VAL A 318 -2.59 -7.92 -19.30
CA VAL A 318 -3.60 -9.00 -19.24
C VAL A 318 -4.48 -8.89 -20.46
N TYR A 319 -4.69 -10.00 -21.16
CA TYR A 319 -5.64 -10.05 -22.26
C TYR A 319 -7.03 -10.47 -21.74
N PRO A 320 -8.11 -9.79 -22.16
CA PRO A 320 -9.46 -10.20 -21.84
C PRO A 320 -9.78 -11.54 -22.47
N ASP A 321 -10.76 -12.26 -21.92
CA ASP A 321 -11.31 -13.48 -22.50
C ASP A 321 -12.42 -13.14 -23.51
N GLU A 322 -13.16 -12.03 -23.26
CA GLU A 322 -14.18 -11.47 -24.14
C GLU A 322 -14.11 -9.94 -24.12
N GLY A 323 -14.58 -9.31 -25.20
CA GLY A 323 -14.63 -7.85 -25.33
C GLY A 323 -13.35 -7.23 -25.86
N GLU A 324 -13.34 -5.91 -25.97
CA GLU A 324 -12.32 -5.14 -26.65
C GLU A 324 -11.90 -3.92 -25.82
N ILE A 325 -10.62 -3.54 -25.95
CA ILE A 325 -10.07 -2.29 -25.40
C ILE A 325 -9.41 -1.54 -26.54
N GLU A 326 -9.97 -0.39 -26.87
CA GLU A 326 -9.53 0.45 -27.98
C GLU A 326 -8.96 1.78 -27.47
N PHE A 327 -7.82 2.18 -28.02
CA PHE A 327 -7.17 3.46 -27.75
C PHE A 327 -7.20 4.34 -28.98
N ARG A 328 -7.46 5.62 -28.78
CA ARG A 328 -7.35 6.60 -29.85
C ARG A 328 -5.89 7.00 -30.04
N VAL A 329 -5.33 6.66 -31.20
CA VAL A 329 -4.02 7.07 -31.66
C VAL A 329 -4.23 7.98 -32.88
N ASP A 330 -3.92 9.26 -32.73
CA ASP A 330 -4.26 10.31 -33.70
C ASP A 330 -5.78 10.36 -33.92
N ASN A 331 -6.28 9.94 -35.10
CA ASN A 331 -7.70 9.90 -35.43
C ASN A 331 -8.26 8.45 -35.52
N ASP A 332 -7.43 7.44 -35.37
CA ASP A 332 -7.82 6.03 -35.49
C ASP A 332 -7.98 5.34 -34.14
N TRP A 333 -8.77 4.27 -34.12
CA TRP A 333 -8.87 3.38 -32.99
C TRP A 333 -7.92 2.20 -33.15
N VAL A 334 -7.14 1.91 -32.12
CA VAL A 334 -6.19 0.78 -32.05
C VAL A 334 -6.61 -0.14 -30.94
N GLU A 335 -6.96 -1.36 -31.30
CA GLU A 335 -7.39 -2.41 -30.39
C GLU A 335 -6.15 -3.07 -29.72
N MET A 336 -6.23 -3.31 -28.38
CA MET A 336 -5.12 -3.83 -27.57
C MET A 336 -5.17 -5.31 -27.30
N SER A 337 -6.34 -5.96 -27.42
CA SER A 337 -6.52 -7.39 -27.10
C SER A 337 -5.97 -8.27 -28.19
N THR A 338 -6.05 -7.87 -29.46
CA THR A 338 -5.50 -8.58 -30.62
C THR A 338 -4.21 -7.93 -31.12
N TYR A 339 -3.32 -8.74 -31.69
CA TYR A 339 -2.05 -8.24 -32.20
C TYR A 339 -2.25 -7.30 -33.40
N SER A 340 -1.64 -6.14 -33.29
CA SER A 340 -1.51 -5.16 -34.36
C SER A 340 -0.16 -4.46 -34.23
N PRO A 341 0.53 -4.11 -35.33
CA PRO A 341 1.80 -3.35 -35.25
C PRO A 341 1.64 -2.02 -34.50
N ARG A 342 0.45 -1.41 -34.52
CA ARG A 342 0.16 -0.12 -33.86
C ARG A 342 0.04 -0.22 -32.34
N ARG A 343 -0.05 -1.43 -31.74
CA ARG A 343 -0.08 -1.62 -30.28
C ARG A 343 1.14 -1.01 -29.58
N MET A 344 2.31 -1.01 -30.22
CA MET A 344 3.49 -0.36 -29.67
C MET A 344 3.33 1.16 -29.52
N GLU A 345 2.54 1.81 -30.39
CA GLU A 345 2.21 3.23 -30.28
C GLU A 345 1.36 3.48 -29.03
N VAL A 346 0.35 2.62 -28.78
CA VAL A 346 -0.46 2.66 -27.55
C VAL A 346 0.41 2.45 -26.31
N ARG A 347 1.28 1.41 -26.29
CA ARG A 347 2.19 1.15 -25.17
C ARG A 347 3.12 2.33 -24.88
N ARG A 348 3.58 3.03 -25.92
CA ARG A 348 4.42 4.23 -25.78
C ARG A 348 3.64 5.39 -25.12
N MET A 349 2.37 5.58 -25.48
CA MET A 349 1.55 6.67 -24.95
C MET A 349 0.92 6.35 -23.58
N THR A 350 1.04 5.10 -23.10
CA THR A 350 0.54 4.64 -21.80
C THR A 350 1.71 4.45 -20.85
N SER A 351 1.52 4.82 -19.59
CA SER A 351 2.45 4.50 -18.50
C SER A 351 1.69 3.97 -17.31
N ILE A 352 2.22 2.93 -16.67
CA ILE A 352 1.63 2.33 -15.47
C ILE A 352 2.56 2.47 -14.26
N MET A 353 1.97 2.71 -13.08
CA MET A 353 2.63 2.67 -11.79
C MET A 353 1.90 1.67 -10.89
N TYR A 354 2.61 0.66 -10.43
CA TYR A 354 2.07 -0.42 -9.62
C TYR A 354 1.96 -0.05 -8.14
N GLN A 355 1.22 -0.83 -7.37
CA GLN A 355 1.06 -0.70 -5.92
C GLN A 355 2.41 -0.74 -5.20
N GLU A 356 3.28 -1.67 -5.58
CA GLU A 356 4.69 -1.69 -5.17
C GLU A 356 5.52 -1.10 -6.30
N PHE A 357 5.56 0.25 -6.40
CA PHE A 357 6.43 0.89 -7.37
C PHE A 357 7.89 0.62 -7.01
N ALA A 358 8.53 -0.19 -7.83
CA ALA A 358 9.91 -0.58 -7.64
C ALA A 358 10.86 0.50 -8.19
N LEU A 359 11.11 1.56 -7.42
CA LEU A 359 12.30 2.36 -7.66
C LEU A 359 13.52 1.51 -7.28
N SER A 360 14.45 1.36 -8.21
CA SER A 360 15.70 0.63 -7.94
C SER A 360 16.47 1.32 -6.80
N PRO A 361 16.64 0.69 -5.64
CA PRO A 361 17.21 1.35 -4.46
C PRO A 361 18.67 1.77 -4.64
N LEU A 362 19.41 1.10 -5.52
CA LEU A 362 20.83 1.34 -5.75
C LEU A 362 21.11 2.30 -6.92
N SER A 363 20.10 2.65 -7.71
CA SER A 363 20.22 3.53 -8.87
C SER A 363 19.70 4.94 -8.56
N THR A 364 20.40 5.98 -9.02
CA THR A 364 19.91 7.36 -8.86
C THR A 364 18.64 7.59 -9.67
N ILE A 365 17.80 8.53 -9.24
CA ILE A 365 16.58 8.91 -9.95
C ILE A 365 16.87 9.31 -11.41
N LYS A 366 17.99 10.00 -11.65
CA LYS A 366 18.45 10.37 -12.99
C LYS A 366 18.65 9.17 -13.91
N LYS A 367 19.28 8.10 -13.43
CA LYS A 367 19.50 6.87 -14.22
C LYS A 367 18.18 6.15 -14.51
N GLN A 368 17.27 6.10 -13.53
CA GLN A 368 15.96 5.48 -13.71
C GLN A 368 15.09 6.27 -14.70
N LEU A 369 15.19 7.61 -14.66
CA LEU A 369 14.55 8.49 -15.63
C LEU A 369 15.10 8.26 -17.05
N ALA A 370 16.44 8.15 -17.19
CA ALA A 370 17.09 7.85 -18.47
C ALA A 370 16.64 6.50 -19.05
N TYR A 371 16.50 5.48 -18.19
CA TYR A 371 15.96 4.19 -18.59
C TYR A 371 14.51 4.32 -19.12
N LYS A 372 13.63 4.99 -18.37
CA LYS A 372 12.23 5.18 -18.78
C LYS A 372 12.11 5.96 -20.09
N LEU A 373 12.95 6.98 -20.31
CA LEU A 373 13.02 7.71 -21.58
C LEU A 373 13.50 6.84 -22.74
N GLY A 374 14.45 5.93 -22.50
CA GLY A 374 14.92 4.94 -23.48
C GLY A 374 13.82 3.95 -23.89
N VAL A 375 12.89 3.65 -22.98
CA VAL A 375 11.77 2.73 -23.23
C VAL A 375 10.54 3.43 -23.83
N LYS A 376 10.21 4.66 -23.39
CA LYS A 376 8.95 5.34 -23.73
C LYS A 376 9.15 6.68 -24.49
N GLY A 377 10.38 7.00 -24.88
CA GLY A 377 10.71 8.23 -25.59
C GLY A 377 10.02 8.33 -26.96
N GLN A 378 10.11 9.51 -27.57
CA GLN A 378 9.34 9.86 -28.76
C GLN A 378 9.58 8.94 -29.96
N ASN A 379 10.84 8.55 -30.25
CA ASN A 379 11.23 7.77 -31.42
C ASN A 379 11.43 6.28 -31.12
N VAL A 380 11.15 5.82 -29.88
CA VAL A 380 11.49 4.47 -29.43
C VAL A 380 10.87 3.37 -30.29
N VAL A 381 9.62 3.56 -30.76
CA VAL A 381 8.94 2.54 -31.57
C VAL A 381 9.64 2.32 -32.90
N GLU A 382 9.99 3.39 -33.62
CA GLU A 382 10.68 3.29 -34.92
C GLU A 382 12.10 2.74 -34.77
N GLU A 383 12.85 3.24 -33.79
CA GLU A 383 14.20 2.81 -33.52
C GLU A 383 14.28 1.34 -33.06
N SER A 384 13.35 0.90 -32.20
CA SER A 384 13.31 -0.49 -31.76
C SER A 384 12.92 -1.44 -32.90
N ARG A 385 12.02 -1.06 -33.81
CA ARG A 385 11.72 -1.84 -35.03
C ARG A 385 12.95 -1.99 -35.93
N LYS A 386 13.73 -0.94 -36.11
CA LYS A 386 14.98 -1.00 -36.88
C LYS A 386 15.96 -1.98 -36.26
N ARG A 387 16.21 -1.87 -34.95
CA ARG A 387 17.12 -2.79 -34.21
C ARG A 387 16.59 -4.22 -34.23
N ALA A 388 15.27 -4.44 -34.06
CA ALA A 388 14.67 -5.76 -34.13
C ALA A 388 14.87 -6.42 -35.50
N LYS A 389 14.70 -5.67 -36.59
CA LYS A 389 14.95 -6.15 -37.95
C LYS A 389 16.41 -6.56 -38.15
N GLU A 390 17.38 -5.78 -37.65
CA GLU A 390 18.81 -6.10 -37.71
C GLU A 390 19.13 -7.37 -36.91
N LEU A 391 18.38 -7.68 -35.87
CA LEU A 391 18.55 -8.86 -35.01
C LEU A 391 17.70 -10.07 -35.46
N GLY A 392 16.90 -9.93 -36.55
CA GLY A 392 16.00 -11.00 -37.02
C GLY A 392 14.80 -11.26 -36.09
N ILE A 393 14.42 -10.29 -35.25
CA ILE A 393 13.28 -10.40 -34.33
C ILE A 393 12.00 -9.98 -35.08
N SER A 394 10.94 -10.79 -34.96
CA SER A 394 9.65 -10.48 -35.58
C SER A 394 8.95 -9.30 -34.89
N ASP A 395 8.09 -8.58 -35.62
CA ASP A 395 7.32 -7.46 -35.05
C ASP A 395 6.40 -7.93 -33.91
N LYS A 396 5.91 -9.15 -33.95
CA LYS A 396 5.11 -9.76 -32.89
C LYS A 396 5.93 -10.01 -31.62
N ASP A 397 7.14 -10.56 -31.77
CA ASP A 397 8.03 -10.77 -30.63
C ASP A 397 8.50 -9.43 -30.06
N LEU A 398 8.77 -8.44 -30.91
CA LEU A 398 9.12 -7.09 -30.49
C LEU A 398 8.00 -6.45 -29.64
N ASP A 399 6.72 -6.61 -30.01
CA ASP A 399 5.59 -6.11 -29.20
C ASP A 399 5.54 -6.78 -27.82
N GLU A 400 5.74 -8.12 -27.76
CA GLU A 400 5.81 -8.83 -26.48
C GLU A 400 7.03 -8.43 -25.65
N LEU A 401 8.19 -8.21 -26.27
CA LEU A 401 9.41 -7.69 -25.59
C LEU A 401 9.19 -6.27 -25.07
N TYR A 402 8.49 -5.42 -25.84
CA TYR A 402 8.15 -4.07 -25.39
C TYR A 402 7.20 -4.09 -24.19
N LYS A 403 6.18 -4.95 -24.20
CA LYS A 403 5.28 -5.16 -23.06
C LYS A 403 6.04 -5.53 -21.77
N MET A 404 7.10 -6.32 -21.88
CA MET A 404 7.90 -6.74 -20.72
C MET A 404 8.61 -5.58 -20.01
N THR A 405 8.83 -4.46 -20.68
CA THR A 405 9.42 -3.26 -20.07
C THR A 405 8.49 -2.56 -19.05
N ASP A 406 7.20 -2.85 -19.10
CA ASP A 406 6.19 -2.36 -18.15
C ASP A 406 5.88 -3.39 -17.05
N MET A 407 6.47 -4.60 -17.09
CA MET A 407 6.26 -5.65 -16.11
C MET A 407 7.27 -5.58 -14.97
N PRO A 408 6.93 -6.09 -13.76
CA PRO A 408 7.91 -6.31 -12.70
C PRO A 408 9.07 -7.20 -13.17
N GLU A 409 10.28 -6.92 -12.70
CA GLU A 409 11.52 -7.52 -13.21
C GLU A 409 11.53 -9.07 -13.15
N ASP A 410 11.03 -9.66 -12.07
CA ASP A 410 11.00 -11.12 -11.91
C ASP A 410 10.05 -11.77 -12.92
N ASN A 411 8.88 -11.18 -13.16
CA ASN A 411 7.90 -11.67 -14.12
C ASN A 411 8.41 -11.52 -15.56
N SER A 412 9.13 -10.44 -15.86
CA SER A 412 9.71 -10.22 -17.19
C SER A 412 10.84 -11.20 -17.48
N LYS A 413 11.71 -11.50 -16.53
CA LYS A 413 12.81 -12.49 -16.69
C LYS A 413 12.28 -13.89 -17.01
N GLU A 414 11.26 -14.35 -16.29
CA GLU A 414 10.66 -15.68 -16.55
C GLU A 414 10.08 -15.79 -17.97
N LYS A 415 9.37 -14.74 -18.43
CA LYS A 415 8.81 -14.70 -19.78
C LYS A 415 9.89 -14.63 -20.88
N LEU A 416 10.93 -13.83 -20.69
CA LEU A 416 12.05 -13.73 -21.63
C LEU A 416 12.68 -15.09 -21.86
N VAL A 417 12.96 -15.83 -20.79
CA VAL A 417 13.53 -17.18 -20.88
C VAL A 417 12.60 -18.12 -21.63
N LYS A 418 11.29 -18.08 -21.39
CA LYS A 418 10.29 -18.90 -22.12
C LYS A 418 10.23 -18.57 -23.63
N MET A 419 10.53 -17.31 -24.01
CA MET A 419 10.60 -16.90 -25.41
C MET A 419 11.97 -17.16 -26.05
N GLY A 420 12.94 -17.68 -25.30
CA GLY A 420 14.30 -17.96 -25.80
C GLY A 420 15.23 -16.73 -25.81
N TYR A 421 14.87 -15.65 -25.12
CA TYR A 421 15.69 -14.45 -25.04
C TYR A 421 16.38 -14.33 -23.69
N THR A 422 17.53 -13.64 -23.68
CA THR A 422 18.19 -13.22 -22.43
C THR A 422 17.69 -11.83 -22.00
N PRO A 423 17.73 -11.48 -20.70
CA PRO A 423 17.33 -10.15 -20.22
C PRO A 423 18.09 -8.98 -20.90
N ALA A 424 19.31 -9.23 -21.37
CA ALA A 424 20.12 -8.24 -22.09
C ALA A 424 19.45 -7.72 -23.37
N ILE A 425 18.55 -8.51 -24.00
CA ILE A 425 17.88 -8.10 -25.23
C ILE A 425 17.07 -6.81 -25.06
N LEU A 426 16.45 -6.59 -23.90
CA LEU A 426 15.71 -5.36 -23.63
C LEU A 426 16.62 -4.13 -23.65
N GLY A 427 17.84 -4.23 -23.13
CA GLY A 427 18.82 -3.15 -23.18
C GLY A 427 19.34 -2.84 -24.59
N VAL A 428 19.36 -3.85 -25.47
CA VAL A 428 19.74 -3.68 -26.89
C VAL A 428 18.61 -3.03 -27.68
N LEU A 429 17.38 -3.48 -27.49
CA LEU A 429 16.21 -2.93 -28.19
C LEU A 429 15.82 -1.54 -27.68
N PHE A 430 15.94 -1.32 -26.37
CA PHE A 430 15.52 -0.10 -25.67
C PHE A 430 16.68 0.46 -24.83
N PRO A 431 17.74 1.00 -25.43
CA PRO A 431 18.88 1.54 -24.71
C PRO A 431 18.48 2.77 -23.89
N SER A 432 19.10 2.93 -22.73
CA SER A 432 18.88 4.09 -21.88
C SER A 432 19.19 5.40 -22.60
N TYR A 433 18.37 6.42 -22.36
CA TYR A 433 18.55 7.75 -22.91
C TYR A 433 19.86 8.41 -22.38
N PRO A 434 20.53 9.27 -23.17
CA PRO A 434 21.75 9.93 -22.73
C PRO A 434 21.55 10.74 -21.45
N LEU A 435 22.38 10.47 -20.42
CA LEU A 435 22.27 11.13 -19.11
C LEU A 435 22.46 12.66 -19.17
N THR A 436 23.21 13.14 -20.15
CA THR A 436 23.45 14.58 -20.37
C THR A 436 22.19 15.34 -20.79
N GLU A 437 21.25 14.67 -21.44
CA GLU A 437 20.05 15.27 -22.00
C GLU A 437 18.81 15.08 -21.13
N VAL A 438 18.90 14.24 -20.10
CA VAL A 438 17.77 13.93 -19.18
C VAL A 438 17.18 15.19 -18.55
N MET A 439 18.00 16.20 -18.29
CA MET A 439 17.59 17.43 -17.63
C MET A 439 16.45 18.17 -18.39
N ASN A 440 16.45 18.10 -19.72
CA ASN A 440 15.44 18.75 -20.57
C ASN A 440 14.03 18.16 -20.34
N TYR A 441 13.96 16.85 -20.02
CA TYR A 441 12.74 16.14 -19.72
C TYR A 441 12.37 16.22 -18.24
N ALA A 442 13.37 16.20 -17.35
CA ALA A 442 13.18 16.21 -15.91
C ALA A 442 12.53 17.51 -15.40
N LYS A 443 12.98 18.67 -15.86
CA LYS A 443 12.56 19.96 -15.33
C LYS A 443 11.04 20.14 -15.29
N PRO A 444 10.29 20.06 -16.40
CA PRO A 444 8.84 20.30 -16.36
C PRO A 444 8.07 19.25 -15.56
N VAL A 445 8.59 18.01 -15.50
CA VAL A 445 7.96 16.92 -14.77
C VAL A 445 8.19 17.06 -13.26
N PHE A 446 9.42 17.41 -12.85
CA PHE A 446 9.76 17.63 -11.44
C PHE A 446 9.03 18.86 -10.87
N GLU A 447 8.87 19.92 -11.66
CA GLU A 447 8.04 21.08 -11.30
C GLU A 447 6.57 20.65 -11.07
N ALA A 448 6.00 19.82 -11.96
CA ALA A 448 4.62 19.36 -11.84
C ALA A 448 4.38 18.50 -10.58
N VAL A 449 5.33 17.65 -10.20
CA VAL A 449 5.23 16.82 -8.99
C VAL A 449 5.72 17.53 -7.72
N GLY A 450 6.22 18.76 -7.82
CA GLY A 450 6.70 19.53 -6.68
C GLY A 450 7.97 18.98 -6.04
N LEU A 451 8.90 18.45 -6.83
CA LEU A 451 10.21 17.98 -6.39
C LEU A 451 11.33 18.89 -6.90
N PRO A 452 12.37 19.15 -6.09
CA PRO A 452 13.54 19.87 -6.56
C PRO A 452 14.41 19.00 -7.49
N LEU A 453 15.08 19.61 -8.45
CA LEU A 453 15.94 18.89 -9.40
C LEU A 453 17.15 18.19 -8.73
N SER A 454 17.54 18.61 -7.53
CA SER A 454 18.58 17.95 -6.74
C SER A 454 18.27 16.48 -6.43
N ILE A 455 16.99 16.07 -6.44
CA ILE A 455 16.56 14.67 -6.27
C ILE A 455 17.09 13.76 -7.39
N LEU A 456 17.42 14.29 -8.56
CA LEU A 456 17.93 13.49 -9.69
C LEU A 456 19.18 12.69 -9.34
N ASP A 457 20.05 13.22 -8.50
CA ASP A 457 21.30 12.59 -8.11
C ASP A 457 21.17 11.76 -6.81
N VAL A 458 19.98 11.71 -6.22
CA VAL A 458 19.66 10.96 -4.99
C VAL A 458 19.21 9.54 -5.33
N LYS A 459 19.44 8.61 -4.42
CA LYS A 459 18.94 7.22 -4.49
C LYS A 459 17.68 7.07 -3.64
N PRO A 460 16.74 6.18 -4.01
CA PRO A 460 15.46 6.01 -3.32
C PRO A 460 15.53 5.78 -1.81
N TYR A 461 16.54 5.04 -1.32
CA TYR A 461 16.69 4.78 0.12
C TYR A 461 17.05 6.04 0.96
N GLN A 462 17.48 7.11 0.31
CA GLN A 462 17.83 8.39 0.93
C GLN A 462 16.63 9.37 0.97
N MET A 463 15.51 8.99 0.39
CA MET A 463 14.32 9.81 0.21
C MET A 463 13.22 9.42 1.20
N SER A 464 12.37 10.37 1.56
CA SER A 464 11.13 10.09 2.29
C SER A 464 10.14 9.29 1.41
N GLY A 465 9.16 8.61 2.05
CA GLY A 465 8.12 7.88 1.32
C GLY A 465 7.38 8.75 0.30
N GLY A 466 7.03 9.98 0.67
CA GLY A 466 6.36 10.92 -0.22
C GLY A 466 7.23 11.43 -1.38
N GLU A 467 8.53 11.61 -1.17
CA GLU A 467 9.47 11.93 -2.25
C GLU A 467 9.64 10.75 -3.19
N ASN A 468 9.70 9.53 -2.67
CA ASN A 468 9.75 8.30 -3.47
C ASN A 468 8.53 8.18 -4.40
N VAL A 469 7.32 8.37 -3.86
CA VAL A 469 6.09 8.33 -4.67
C VAL A 469 6.10 9.40 -5.76
N ARG A 470 6.44 10.64 -5.41
CA ARG A 470 6.47 11.73 -6.39
C ARG A 470 7.59 11.56 -7.42
N ALA A 471 8.74 10.98 -7.04
CA ALA A 471 9.80 10.62 -7.98
C ALA A 471 9.36 9.50 -8.94
N ALA A 472 8.64 8.49 -8.44
CA ALA A 472 8.07 7.44 -9.28
C ALA A 472 7.03 8.02 -10.27
N LEU A 473 6.15 8.94 -9.82
CA LEU A 473 5.26 9.69 -10.70
C LEU A 473 6.06 10.49 -11.76
N ALA A 474 7.13 11.17 -11.35
CA ALA A 474 7.98 11.91 -12.28
C ALA A 474 8.62 11.00 -13.34
N ILE A 475 9.09 9.83 -12.96
CA ILE A 475 9.65 8.84 -13.89
C ILE A 475 8.56 8.32 -14.83
N ALA A 476 7.38 7.99 -14.33
CA ALA A 476 6.25 7.55 -15.16
C ALA A 476 5.81 8.59 -16.19
N LEU A 477 5.98 9.87 -15.85
CA LEU A 477 5.63 11.02 -16.70
C LEU A 477 6.74 11.48 -17.64
N ALA A 478 7.94 10.96 -17.51
CA ALA A 478 9.13 11.43 -18.26
C ALA A 478 8.90 11.47 -19.78
N SER A 479 8.19 10.48 -20.31
CA SER A 479 7.84 10.36 -21.72
C SER A 479 6.60 11.18 -22.13
N LYS A 480 6.01 11.95 -21.18
CA LYS A 480 4.74 12.68 -21.37
C LYS A 480 3.63 11.76 -21.91
N PRO A 481 3.26 10.70 -21.19
CA PRO A 481 2.24 9.78 -21.65
C PRO A 481 0.88 10.48 -21.76
N SER A 482 0.08 10.09 -22.76
CA SER A 482 -1.31 10.55 -22.88
C SER A 482 -2.20 9.94 -21.79
N ILE A 483 -1.82 8.76 -21.31
CA ILE A 483 -2.57 8.01 -20.30
C ILE A 483 -1.61 7.53 -19.20
N LEU A 484 -1.96 7.83 -17.95
CA LEU A 484 -1.25 7.38 -16.75
C LEU A 484 -2.18 6.48 -15.92
N LEU A 485 -1.78 5.25 -15.74
CA LEU A 485 -2.49 4.24 -14.95
C LEU A 485 -1.79 4.09 -13.59
N LEU A 486 -2.54 4.19 -12.50
CA LEU A 486 -2.00 4.15 -11.13
C LEU A 486 -2.74 3.07 -10.31
N ASP A 487 -2.03 1.98 -9.97
CA ASP A 487 -2.60 0.88 -9.21
C ASP A 487 -2.22 0.97 -7.73
N GLU A 488 -3.05 1.61 -6.93
CA GLU A 488 -2.92 1.80 -5.48
C GLU A 488 -1.54 2.28 -4.96
N PRO A 489 -0.82 3.20 -5.62
CA PRO A 489 0.56 3.53 -5.24
C PRO A 489 0.66 4.39 -3.97
N PHE A 490 -0.47 4.71 -3.31
CA PHE A 490 -0.55 5.71 -2.22
C PHE A 490 -0.95 5.10 -0.87
N GLY A 491 -1.02 3.76 -0.76
CA GLY A 491 -1.63 3.05 0.36
C GLY A 491 -0.99 3.27 1.73
N ASP A 492 0.29 3.60 1.80
CA ASP A 492 1.07 3.73 3.04
C ASP A 492 1.48 5.19 3.35
N LEU A 493 0.80 6.18 2.75
CA LEU A 493 1.14 7.59 2.96
C LEU A 493 0.31 8.23 4.07
N ASP A 494 0.95 9.04 4.90
CA ASP A 494 0.25 9.89 5.85
C ASP A 494 -0.57 10.99 5.13
N PRO A 495 -1.63 11.55 5.74
CA PRO A 495 -2.54 12.49 5.08
C PRO A 495 -1.87 13.75 4.54
N ILE A 496 -0.80 14.23 5.21
CA ILE A 496 -0.07 15.43 4.78
C ILE A 496 0.67 15.13 3.47
N THR A 497 1.35 13.98 3.43
CA THR A 497 2.05 13.50 2.24
C THR A 497 1.06 13.15 1.11
N LEU A 498 -0.07 12.54 1.45
CA LEU A 498 -1.13 12.20 0.48
C LEU A 498 -1.72 13.48 -0.16
N ARG A 499 -1.86 14.58 0.60
CA ARG A 499 -2.25 15.90 0.08
C ARG A 499 -1.23 16.46 -0.92
N ASP A 500 0.07 16.30 -0.63
CA ASP A 500 1.12 16.71 -1.59
C ASP A 500 1.03 15.91 -2.90
N VAL A 501 0.75 14.61 -2.83
CA VAL A 501 0.53 13.75 -4.01
C VAL A 501 -0.76 14.14 -4.74
N ALA A 502 -1.85 14.43 -4.04
CA ALA A 502 -3.09 14.92 -4.62
C ALA A 502 -2.87 16.18 -5.47
N ASN A 503 -2.14 17.14 -4.91
CA ASN A 503 -1.75 18.36 -5.63
C ASN A 503 -0.85 18.05 -6.84
N SER A 504 0.08 17.11 -6.71
CA SER A 504 0.94 16.66 -7.82
C SER A 504 0.12 16.10 -8.98
N ILE A 505 -0.84 15.19 -8.70
CA ILE A 505 -1.71 14.60 -9.74
C ILE A 505 -2.52 15.67 -10.49
N LYS A 506 -3.09 16.65 -9.77
CA LYS A 506 -3.81 17.76 -10.38
C LYS A 506 -2.90 18.64 -11.25
N ASN A 507 -1.67 18.93 -10.77
CA ASN A 507 -0.69 19.68 -11.54
C ASN A 507 -0.25 18.94 -12.80
N ILE A 508 -0.04 17.63 -12.72
CA ILE A 508 0.28 16.76 -13.86
C ILE A 508 -0.81 16.89 -14.93
N ASN A 509 -2.06 16.68 -14.54
CA ASN A 509 -3.19 16.77 -15.45
C ASN A 509 -3.31 18.18 -16.06
N LYS A 510 -3.20 19.22 -15.22
CA LYS A 510 -3.24 20.63 -15.67
C LYS A 510 -2.11 20.95 -16.66
N THR A 511 -0.89 20.45 -16.43
CA THR A 511 0.29 20.79 -17.22
C THR A 511 0.35 20.02 -18.52
N PHE A 512 0.14 18.70 -18.47
CA PHE A 512 0.37 17.80 -19.61
C PHE A 512 -0.91 17.32 -20.30
N ASN A 513 -2.09 17.65 -19.78
CA ASN A 513 -3.39 17.13 -20.26
C ASN A 513 -3.45 15.59 -20.25
N THR A 514 -2.69 14.93 -19.36
CA THR A 514 -2.65 13.48 -19.24
C THR A 514 -3.96 12.96 -18.67
N THR A 515 -4.57 11.98 -19.33
CA THR A 515 -5.68 11.19 -18.77
C THR A 515 -5.15 10.30 -17.66
N ILE A 516 -5.74 10.37 -16.47
CA ILE A 516 -5.26 9.63 -15.31
C ILE A 516 -6.36 8.69 -14.82
N VAL A 517 -6.07 7.39 -14.80
CA VAL A 517 -6.96 6.38 -14.21
C VAL A 517 -6.25 5.78 -13.01
N PHE A 518 -6.85 5.85 -11.84
CA PHE A 518 -6.21 5.36 -10.63
C PHE A 518 -7.14 4.49 -9.78
N VAL A 519 -6.57 3.48 -9.15
CA VAL A 519 -7.23 2.67 -8.11
C VAL A 519 -6.82 3.23 -6.75
N SER A 520 -7.78 3.42 -5.86
CA SER A 520 -7.51 3.78 -4.46
C SER A 520 -8.62 3.31 -3.53
N HIS A 521 -8.26 3.03 -2.29
CA HIS A 521 -9.18 2.80 -1.17
C HIS A 521 -9.35 4.03 -0.26
N HIS A 522 -8.58 5.09 -0.50
CA HIS A 522 -8.65 6.34 0.25
C HIS A 522 -9.79 7.22 -0.27
N VAL A 523 -10.93 7.15 0.39
CA VAL A 523 -12.17 7.84 -0.03
C VAL A 523 -11.98 9.35 -0.16
N ASP A 524 -11.29 9.98 0.82
CA ASP A 524 -11.06 11.43 0.79
C ASP A 524 -10.14 11.84 -0.35
N PHE A 525 -9.10 11.05 -0.60
CA PHE A 525 -8.21 11.27 -1.75
C PHE A 525 -8.98 11.20 -3.07
N ILE A 526 -9.89 10.23 -3.22
CA ILE A 526 -10.75 10.12 -4.41
C ILE A 526 -11.62 11.37 -4.57
N ARG A 527 -12.29 11.81 -3.50
CA ARG A 527 -13.13 13.01 -3.50
C ARG A 527 -12.36 14.29 -3.86
N GLU A 528 -11.10 14.35 -3.46
CA GLU A 528 -10.23 15.50 -3.70
C GLU A 528 -9.63 15.54 -5.10
N VAL A 529 -9.33 14.37 -5.70
CA VAL A 529 -8.49 14.27 -6.92
C VAL A 529 -9.29 13.87 -8.15
N ALA A 530 -10.32 13.03 -8.02
CA ALA A 530 -11.06 12.54 -9.17
C ALA A 530 -12.11 13.53 -9.67
N GLN A 531 -12.27 13.60 -11.00
CA GLN A 531 -13.38 14.28 -11.67
C GLN A 531 -14.58 13.34 -11.82
N ARG A 532 -14.32 12.03 -11.86
CA ARG A 532 -15.29 10.96 -11.98
C ARG A 532 -14.81 9.74 -11.21
N ALA A 533 -15.72 8.99 -10.64
CA ALA A 533 -15.40 7.73 -9.97
C ALA A 533 -16.30 6.59 -10.50
N VAL A 534 -15.75 5.39 -10.56
CA VAL A 534 -16.44 4.16 -10.99
C VAL A 534 -16.37 3.15 -9.87
N LEU A 535 -17.51 2.74 -9.33
CA LEU A 535 -17.63 1.70 -8.33
C LEU A 535 -17.76 0.35 -9.04
N ILE A 536 -16.79 -0.53 -8.79
CA ILE A 536 -16.80 -1.91 -9.28
C ILE A 536 -17.00 -2.84 -8.09
N ASP A 537 -17.99 -3.72 -8.17
CA ASP A 537 -18.23 -4.77 -7.19
C ASP A 537 -18.56 -6.08 -7.89
N LYS A 538 -17.92 -7.18 -7.44
CA LYS A 538 -18.10 -8.52 -8.00
C LYS A 538 -17.97 -8.58 -9.52
N GLY A 539 -17.01 -7.85 -10.06
CA GLY A 539 -16.74 -7.82 -11.49
C GLY A 539 -17.66 -6.93 -12.34
N HIS A 540 -18.64 -6.24 -11.74
CA HIS A 540 -19.58 -5.38 -12.47
C HIS A 540 -19.44 -3.91 -12.07
N ILE A 541 -19.79 -2.99 -12.99
CA ILE A 541 -19.95 -1.57 -12.67
C ILE A 541 -21.28 -1.38 -11.94
N VAL A 542 -21.20 -0.91 -10.69
CA VAL A 542 -22.37 -0.64 -9.84
C VAL A 542 -22.83 0.82 -9.99
N LEU A 543 -21.88 1.74 -10.04
CA LEU A 543 -22.14 3.17 -10.15
C LEU A 543 -20.98 3.86 -10.86
N ASP A 544 -21.30 4.82 -11.72
CA ASP A 544 -20.37 5.63 -12.48
C ASP A 544 -20.84 7.09 -12.46
N GLY A 545 -20.02 8.01 -11.93
CA GLY A 545 -20.43 9.40 -11.85
C GLY A 545 -19.62 10.26 -10.87
N ASP A 546 -20.30 11.18 -10.20
CA ASP A 546 -19.70 12.11 -9.24
C ASP A 546 -18.95 11.39 -8.10
N PRO A 547 -17.68 11.73 -7.83
CA PRO A 547 -16.87 11.06 -6.82
C PRO A 547 -17.47 11.08 -5.42
N ARG A 548 -18.20 12.14 -5.04
CA ARG A 548 -18.82 12.23 -3.71
C ARG A 548 -19.97 11.26 -3.58
N GLN A 549 -20.79 11.14 -4.62
CA GLN A 549 -21.91 10.19 -4.65
C GLN A 549 -21.38 8.74 -4.63
N VAL A 550 -20.44 8.42 -5.51
CA VAL A 550 -19.85 7.07 -5.63
C VAL A 550 -19.18 6.64 -4.33
N CYS A 551 -18.37 7.52 -3.73
CA CYS A 551 -17.73 7.25 -2.43
C CYS A 551 -18.76 7.07 -1.31
N SER A 552 -19.86 7.83 -1.29
CA SER A 552 -20.90 7.69 -0.28
C SER A 552 -21.61 6.34 -0.37
N GLU A 553 -21.91 5.87 -1.59
CA GLU A 553 -22.48 4.53 -1.80
C GLU A 553 -21.49 3.42 -1.41
N PHE A 554 -20.21 3.58 -1.73
CA PHE A 554 -19.18 2.61 -1.32
C PHE A 554 -19.03 2.52 0.21
N ILE A 555 -19.03 3.67 0.93
CA ILE A 555 -19.00 3.70 2.40
C ILE A 555 -20.22 2.99 2.99
N LYS A 556 -21.43 3.24 2.46
CA LYS A 556 -22.65 2.57 2.89
C LYS A 556 -22.57 1.05 2.67
N ALA A 557 -22.22 0.62 1.47
CA ALA A 557 -22.07 -0.79 1.11
C ALA A 557 -21.02 -1.51 1.99
N SER A 558 -19.94 -0.82 2.33
CA SER A 558 -18.85 -1.33 3.17
C SER A 558 -19.16 -1.33 4.66
N ASN A 559 -20.27 -0.72 5.12
CA ASN A 559 -20.60 -0.49 6.53
C ASN A 559 -19.43 0.11 7.35
N ALA A 560 -18.62 0.96 6.72
CA ALA A 560 -17.39 1.53 7.29
C ALA A 560 -17.69 2.71 8.22
N LYS A 561 -18.03 2.40 9.48
CA LYS A 561 -18.40 3.39 10.51
C LYS A 561 -17.26 4.35 10.85
N TYR A 562 -16.02 3.85 10.83
CA TYR A 562 -14.82 4.65 11.16
C TYR A 562 -14.62 5.84 10.20
N LEU A 563 -15.12 5.76 8.96
CA LEU A 563 -15.06 6.86 7.99
C LEU A 563 -16.09 7.97 8.27
N LYS A 564 -17.11 7.69 9.07
CA LYS A 564 -18.15 8.70 9.41
C LYS A 564 -17.70 9.68 10.49
N THR A 565 -16.68 9.33 11.26
CA THR A 565 -16.22 10.11 12.42
C THR A 565 -15.24 11.24 12.07
N CYS A 566 -14.69 11.27 10.85
CA CYS A 566 -13.62 12.22 10.47
C CYS A 566 -13.94 13.20 9.34
N ILE A 567 -15.01 13.03 8.57
CA ILE A 567 -15.10 13.59 7.22
C ILE A 567 -15.93 14.87 7.12
N GLU A 568 -16.77 15.21 8.09
CA GLU A 568 -17.65 16.39 7.98
C GLU A 568 -17.04 17.68 8.55
N ASP A 569 -15.91 17.63 9.29
CA ASP A 569 -15.37 18.78 10.03
C ASP A 569 -13.93 19.21 9.71
N TYR A 570 -13.29 18.69 8.65
CA TYR A 570 -11.90 19.07 8.31
C TYR A 570 -11.81 19.77 6.94
#